data_c6dca77ad11a800ff8445a3f3db26e43
#
_entry.id   c6dca77ad11a800ff8445a3f3db26e43
#
_cell.length_a   1.000
_cell.length_b   1.000
_cell.length_c   1.000
_cell.angle_alpha   90.00
_cell.angle_beta   90.00
_cell.angle_gamma   90.00
#
_symmetry.space_group_name_H-M   'P 1'
#
loop_
_entity.id
_entity.type
_entity.pdbx_description
1 polymer ?
#
loop_
_entity_poly.entity_id
_entity_poly.type
_entity_poly.pdbx_seq_one_letter_code
_entity_poly.pdbx_strand_id
1 'polypeptide(L)'
;MIPLCLDQKVGCIPWSPLARGFLTGTRKRGDGKSETVRAKTDDFAQKLYYRPSDFTVVDRLTEIATKRGVQNAQVALAWILAKPGVSAPIIGASKMAHLDQAIDALNIRLDESEMKALEEPYEPHPVLGF
;
A
#
# COMPACT_ATOMS: atom_id res chain seq x y z
N MET A 1 13.60 5.33 11.23
CA MET A 1 13.23 4.04 11.89
C MET A 1 13.79 2.84 11.13
N ILE A 2 13.52 2.62 9.85
CA ILE A 2 14.02 1.46 9.08
C ILE A 2 15.56 1.31 9.15
N PRO A 3 16.39 2.37 8.96
CA PRO A 3 17.84 2.22 9.09
C PRO A 3 18.28 1.74 10.48
N LEU A 4 17.61 2.20 11.54
CA LEU A 4 17.89 1.73 12.92
C LEU A 4 17.52 0.25 13.08
N CYS A 5 16.38 -0.17 12.53
CA CYS A 5 15.99 -1.59 12.59
C CYS A 5 17.01 -2.49 11.88
N LEU A 6 17.52 -2.05 10.72
CA LEU A 6 18.55 -2.78 9.99
C LEU A 6 19.87 -2.86 10.76
N ASP A 7 20.31 -1.74 11.36
CA ASP A 7 21.53 -1.66 12.19
C ASP A 7 21.43 -2.58 13.41
N GLN A 8 20.31 -2.54 14.12
CA GLN A 8 20.06 -3.33 15.32
C GLN A 8 19.56 -4.76 15.04
N LYS A 9 19.44 -5.15 13.77
CA LYS A 9 18.94 -6.47 13.32
C LYS A 9 17.54 -6.79 13.87
N VAL A 10 16.68 -5.79 13.95
CA VAL A 10 15.28 -5.91 14.38
C VAL A 10 14.40 -5.91 13.13
N GLY A 11 13.56 -6.94 13.00
CA GLY A 11 12.60 -7.04 11.92
C GLY A 11 11.42 -6.07 12.09
N CYS A 12 10.97 -5.48 10.99
CA CYS A 12 9.78 -4.62 10.96
C CYS A 12 8.54 -5.40 10.58
N ILE A 13 7.44 -5.18 11.31
CA ILE A 13 6.11 -5.72 11.02
C ILE A 13 5.12 -4.55 10.82
N PRO A 14 5.13 -3.87 9.67
CA PRO A 14 4.30 -2.70 9.45
C PRO A 14 2.82 -3.07 9.40
N TRP A 15 1.99 -2.24 10.03
CA TRP A 15 0.53 -2.37 10.00
C TRP A 15 -0.07 -1.54 8.87
N SER A 16 -1.32 -1.85 8.50
CA SER A 16 -2.05 -1.14 7.43
C SER A 16 -1.30 -1.06 6.08
N PRO A 17 -0.76 -2.17 5.55
CA PRO A 17 0.08 -2.16 4.35
C PRO A 17 -0.64 -1.68 3.10
N LEU A 18 -1.97 -1.63 3.11
CA LEU A 18 -2.81 -1.11 2.02
C LEU A 18 -3.31 0.32 2.28
N ALA A 19 -2.65 1.06 3.19
CA ALA A 19 -3.03 2.43 3.54
C ALA A 19 -4.54 2.54 3.83
N ARG A 20 -5.06 1.67 4.71
CA ARG A 20 -6.49 1.58 5.07
C ARG A 20 -7.41 1.38 3.85
N GLY A 21 -6.91 0.70 2.84
CA GLY A 21 -7.63 0.40 1.59
C GLY A 21 -7.46 1.47 0.50
N PHE A 22 -6.68 2.53 0.73
CA PHE A 22 -6.40 3.54 -0.29
C PHE A 22 -5.68 2.93 -1.51
N LEU A 23 -4.70 2.07 -1.28
CA LEU A 23 -3.92 1.42 -2.32
C LEU A 23 -4.69 0.35 -3.13
N THR A 24 -5.93 0.03 -2.77
CA THR A 24 -6.76 -0.87 -3.59
C THR A 24 -7.30 -0.22 -4.87
N GLY A 25 -7.13 1.11 -5.02
CA GLY A 25 -7.60 1.85 -6.19
C GLY A 25 -9.12 2.13 -6.21
N THR A 26 -9.83 1.82 -5.12
CA THR A 26 -11.29 2.05 -5.04
C THR A 26 -11.67 3.48 -4.63
N ARG A 27 -10.69 4.34 -4.35
CA ARG A 27 -10.89 5.73 -3.94
C ARG A 27 -10.84 6.67 -5.15
N LYS A 28 -11.78 7.60 -5.23
CA LYS A 28 -11.84 8.59 -6.32
C LYS A 28 -11.17 9.90 -5.91
N ARG A 29 -10.57 10.60 -6.88
CA ARG A 29 -10.05 11.97 -6.69
C ARG A 29 -11.22 12.94 -6.47
N GLY A 30 -11.08 13.87 -5.56
CA GLY A 30 -11.86 15.10 -5.48
C GLY A 30 -12.95 15.16 -4.43
N ASP A 31 -13.73 14.11 -4.16
CA ASP A 31 -14.89 14.22 -3.27
C ASP A 31 -14.84 13.32 -2.03
N GLY A 32 -13.77 12.58 -1.85
CA GLY A 32 -13.63 11.65 -0.72
C GLY A 32 -14.68 10.54 -0.67
N LYS A 33 -15.64 10.53 -1.60
CA LYS A 33 -16.71 9.54 -1.65
C LYS A 33 -16.20 8.28 -2.33
N SER A 34 -15.98 7.28 -1.52
CA SER A 34 -15.70 5.91 -1.99
C SER A 34 -16.96 5.07 -1.85
N GLU A 35 -17.09 4.06 -2.68
CA GLU A 35 -18.21 3.12 -2.68
C GLU A 35 -18.22 2.19 -1.47
N THR A 36 -17.12 2.10 -0.71
CA THR A 36 -17.03 1.22 0.45
C THR A 36 -17.51 1.90 1.73
N VAL A 37 -18.23 1.16 2.60
CA VAL A 37 -18.71 1.64 3.91
C VAL A 37 -17.56 2.22 4.74
N ARG A 38 -16.41 1.55 4.78
CA ARG A 38 -15.22 1.99 5.51
C ARG A 38 -14.69 3.33 5.01
N ALA A 39 -14.78 3.59 3.71
CA ALA A 39 -14.29 4.85 3.15
C ALA A 39 -15.14 6.06 3.53
N LYS A 40 -16.41 5.83 3.82
CA LYS A 40 -17.34 6.90 4.22
C LYS A 40 -17.20 7.29 5.70
N THR A 41 -16.58 6.42 6.52
CA THR A 41 -16.49 6.58 7.98
C THR A 41 -15.05 6.71 8.49
N ASP A 42 -14.07 6.68 7.60
CA ASP A 42 -12.65 6.69 7.97
C ASP A 42 -12.05 8.10 7.78
N ASP A 43 -12.44 9.04 8.64
CA ASP A 43 -11.90 10.41 8.65
C ASP A 43 -10.38 10.44 8.88
N PHE A 44 -9.84 9.42 9.55
CA PHE A 44 -8.40 9.32 9.79
C PHE A 44 -7.62 9.02 8.52
N ALA A 45 -8.17 8.17 7.64
CA ALA A 45 -7.56 7.92 6.33
C ALA A 45 -7.51 9.20 5.48
N GLN A 46 -8.55 10.04 5.55
CA GLN A 46 -8.58 11.31 4.82
C GLN A 46 -7.51 12.30 5.29
N LYS A 47 -7.16 12.28 6.57
CA LYS A 47 -6.08 13.12 7.12
C LYS A 47 -4.69 12.63 6.74
N LEU A 48 -4.51 11.32 6.60
CA LEU A 48 -3.20 10.69 6.32
C LEU A 48 -2.86 10.63 4.84
N TYR A 49 -3.88 10.42 3.99
CA TYR A 49 -3.74 10.19 2.55
C TYR A 49 -4.61 11.21 1.79
N TYR A 50 -4.74 11.07 0.50
CA TYR A 50 -5.56 11.89 -0.39
C TYR A 50 -4.91 13.17 -0.91
N ARG A 51 -3.58 13.29 -0.82
CA ARG A 51 -2.85 14.29 -1.59
C ARG A 51 -2.84 13.92 -3.08
N PRO A 52 -2.68 14.89 -3.99
CA PRO A 52 -2.53 14.58 -5.42
C PRO A 52 -1.43 13.56 -5.72
N SER A 53 -0.27 13.65 -5.04
CA SER A 53 0.84 12.70 -5.16
C SER A 53 0.46 11.29 -4.74
N ASP A 54 -0.37 11.11 -3.72
CA ASP A 54 -0.83 9.79 -3.27
C ASP A 54 -1.67 9.10 -4.35
N PHE A 55 -2.54 9.83 -5.01
CA PHE A 55 -3.31 9.29 -6.13
C PHE A 55 -2.41 8.93 -7.32
N THR A 56 -1.31 9.66 -7.53
CA THR A 56 -0.35 9.30 -8.58
C THR A 56 0.35 7.97 -8.26
N VAL A 57 0.66 7.70 -6.99
CA VAL A 57 1.15 6.38 -6.56
C VAL A 57 0.12 5.29 -6.88
N VAL A 58 -1.17 5.52 -6.57
CA VAL A 58 -2.25 4.56 -6.88
C VAL A 58 -2.41 4.34 -8.38
N ASP A 59 -2.26 5.38 -9.21
CA ASP A 59 -2.32 5.26 -10.66
C ASP A 59 -1.20 4.35 -11.18
N ARG A 60 0.06 4.56 -10.73
CA ARG A 60 1.21 3.69 -11.06
C ARG A 60 1.00 2.26 -10.60
N LEU A 61 0.49 2.10 -9.39
CA LEU A 61 0.16 0.79 -8.84
C LEU A 61 -0.87 0.08 -9.73
N THR A 62 -1.90 0.78 -10.19
CA THR A 62 -2.95 0.24 -11.05
C THR A 62 -2.42 -0.13 -12.44
N GLU A 63 -1.52 0.68 -13.01
CA GLU A 63 -0.86 0.38 -14.29
C GLU A 63 -0.08 -0.94 -14.20
N ILE A 64 0.72 -1.14 -13.14
CA ILE A 64 1.51 -2.35 -12.92
C ILE A 64 0.60 -3.55 -12.68
N ALA A 65 -0.42 -3.40 -11.81
CA ALA A 65 -1.37 -4.45 -11.51
C ALA A 65 -2.10 -4.94 -12.77
N THR A 66 -2.58 -4.01 -13.59
CA THR A 66 -3.24 -4.30 -14.86
C THR A 66 -2.33 -5.03 -15.83
N LYS A 67 -1.07 -4.57 -15.98
CA LYS A 67 -0.07 -5.19 -16.86
C LYS A 67 0.25 -6.63 -16.47
N ARG A 68 0.22 -6.91 -15.17
CA ARG A 68 0.49 -8.24 -14.60
C ARG A 68 -0.77 -9.12 -14.49
N GLY A 69 -1.95 -8.57 -14.70
CA GLY A 69 -3.22 -9.31 -14.52
C GLY A 69 -3.53 -9.66 -13.08
N VAL A 70 -3.08 -8.82 -12.11
CA VAL A 70 -3.28 -9.02 -10.68
C VAL A 70 -4.01 -7.83 -10.05
N GLN A 71 -4.37 -7.94 -8.77
CA GLN A 71 -5.03 -6.85 -8.05
C GLN A 71 -4.01 -5.84 -7.49
N ASN A 72 -4.42 -4.58 -7.37
CA ASN A 72 -3.61 -3.53 -6.74
C ASN A 72 -3.07 -3.93 -5.37
N ALA A 73 -3.91 -4.57 -4.55
CA ALA A 73 -3.52 -5.04 -3.22
C ALA A 73 -2.33 -6.01 -3.26
N GLN A 74 -2.27 -6.88 -4.25
CA GLN A 74 -1.19 -7.85 -4.41
C GLN A 74 0.14 -7.16 -4.77
N VAL A 75 0.11 -6.17 -5.66
CA VAL A 75 1.31 -5.38 -6.02
C VAL A 75 1.79 -4.57 -4.83
N ALA A 76 0.88 -3.93 -4.08
CA ALA A 76 1.24 -3.16 -2.87
C ALA A 76 1.88 -4.05 -1.79
N LEU A 77 1.34 -5.25 -1.58
CA LEU A 77 1.91 -6.22 -0.64
C LEU A 77 3.26 -6.77 -1.14
N ALA A 78 3.40 -7.04 -2.42
CA ALA A 78 4.68 -7.46 -3.00
C ALA A 78 5.75 -6.39 -2.85
N TRP A 79 5.39 -5.11 -3.03
CA TRP A 79 6.30 -3.99 -2.83
C TRP A 79 6.83 -3.91 -1.39
N ILE A 80 5.93 -3.96 -0.38
CA ILE A 80 6.36 -3.86 1.02
C ILE A 80 7.18 -5.07 1.46
N LEU A 81 6.85 -6.27 0.97
CA LEU A 81 7.60 -7.50 1.23
C LEU A 81 9.00 -7.51 0.61
N ALA A 82 9.21 -6.75 -0.47
CA ALA A 82 10.51 -6.60 -1.11
C ALA A 82 11.44 -5.61 -0.37
N LYS A 83 10.92 -4.87 0.63
CA LYS A 83 11.73 -3.87 1.34
C LYS A 83 12.66 -4.49 2.37
N PRO A 84 13.95 -4.11 2.38
CA PRO A 84 14.89 -4.56 3.40
C PRO A 84 14.38 -4.27 4.82
N GLY A 85 14.53 -5.24 5.71
CA GLY A 85 14.14 -5.11 7.11
C GLY A 85 12.65 -5.35 7.41
N VAL A 86 11.81 -5.48 6.39
CA VAL A 86 10.42 -5.91 6.58
C VAL A 86 10.37 -7.43 6.73
N SER A 87 9.90 -7.89 7.89
CA SER A 87 9.71 -9.32 8.17
C SER A 87 8.36 -9.83 7.71
N ALA A 88 7.29 -9.11 8.01
CA ALA A 88 5.93 -9.42 7.55
C ALA A 88 5.00 -8.22 7.74
N PRO A 89 4.16 -7.87 6.76
CA PRO A 89 3.10 -6.88 6.96
C PRO A 89 1.93 -7.48 7.74
N ILE A 90 1.31 -6.67 8.60
CA ILE A 90 0.09 -7.05 9.32
C ILE A 90 -1.12 -6.75 8.46
N ILE A 91 -1.81 -7.77 7.99
CA ILE A 91 -3.01 -7.65 7.17
C ILE A 91 -4.28 -7.92 7.97
N GLY A 92 -5.41 -7.37 7.50
CA GLY A 92 -6.75 -7.70 7.95
C GLY A 92 -7.61 -8.10 6.76
N ALA A 93 -8.15 -9.33 6.76
CA ALA A 93 -9.01 -9.83 5.73
C ALA A 93 -10.44 -10.01 6.25
N SER A 94 -11.42 -9.37 5.61
CA SER A 94 -12.85 -9.53 5.91
C SER A 94 -13.56 -10.54 4.99
N LYS A 95 -12.87 -11.02 3.96
CA LYS A 95 -13.35 -12.03 2.99
C LYS A 95 -12.22 -12.99 2.69
N MET A 96 -12.56 -14.27 2.41
CA MET A 96 -11.55 -15.27 2.01
C MET A 96 -10.73 -14.80 0.81
N ALA A 97 -11.37 -14.26 -0.22
CA ALA A 97 -10.67 -13.73 -1.39
C ALA A 97 -9.58 -12.67 -1.05
N HIS A 98 -9.73 -11.89 0.03
CA HIS A 98 -8.69 -10.94 0.46
C HIS A 98 -7.49 -11.67 1.07
N LEU A 99 -7.73 -12.77 1.77
CA LEU A 99 -6.67 -13.62 2.32
C LEU A 99 -5.91 -14.33 1.20
N ASP A 100 -6.64 -14.93 0.26
CA ASP A 100 -6.06 -15.63 -0.89
C ASP A 100 -5.18 -14.66 -1.70
N GLN A 101 -5.68 -13.45 -2.03
CA GLN A 101 -4.91 -12.42 -2.71
C GLN A 101 -3.65 -12.01 -1.94
N ALA A 102 -3.72 -11.93 -0.61
CA ALA A 102 -2.56 -11.58 0.20
C ALA A 102 -1.50 -12.69 0.20
N ILE A 103 -1.92 -13.96 0.18
CA ILE A 103 -1.02 -15.11 0.06
C ILE A 103 -0.39 -15.14 -1.34
N ASP A 104 -1.17 -14.92 -2.38
CA ASP A 104 -0.69 -14.89 -3.77
C ASP A 104 0.37 -13.78 -3.98
N ALA A 105 0.29 -12.68 -3.24
CA ALA A 105 1.29 -11.61 -3.30
C ALA A 105 2.70 -12.09 -2.96
N LEU A 106 2.87 -13.17 -2.20
CA LEU A 106 4.16 -13.79 -1.89
C LEU A 106 4.88 -14.31 -3.14
N ASN A 107 4.13 -14.62 -4.19
CA ASN A 107 4.65 -15.14 -5.45
C ASN A 107 5.01 -14.04 -6.47
N ILE A 108 4.68 -12.78 -6.17
CA ILE A 108 4.94 -11.65 -7.06
C ILE A 108 6.35 -11.10 -6.75
N ARG A 109 7.17 -11.03 -7.80
CA ARG A 109 8.47 -10.34 -7.76
C ARG A 109 8.39 -9.14 -8.67
N LEU A 110 8.50 -7.95 -8.08
CA LEU A 110 8.59 -6.69 -8.80
C LEU A 110 10.03 -6.49 -9.27
N ASP A 111 10.20 -6.05 -10.51
CA ASP A 111 11.49 -5.67 -11.03
C ASP A 111 11.90 -4.24 -10.59
N GLU A 112 13.16 -3.86 -10.87
CA GLU A 112 13.68 -2.54 -10.47
C GLU A 112 12.91 -1.38 -11.11
N SER A 113 12.42 -1.54 -12.34
CA SER A 113 11.66 -0.51 -13.05
C SER A 113 10.29 -0.30 -12.43
N GLU A 114 9.63 -1.38 -12.02
CA GLU A 114 8.35 -1.34 -11.32
C GLU A 114 8.49 -0.75 -9.91
N MET A 115 9.51 -1.16 -9.17
CA MET A 115 9.84 -0.59 -7.86
C MET A 115 10.05 0.92 -7.96
N LYS A 116 10.88 1.36 -8.93
CA LYS A 116 11.13 2.78 -9.18
C LYS A 116 9.85 3.53 -9.58
N ALA A 117 9.03 2.96 -10.46
CA ALA A 117 7.78 3.58 -10.90
C ALA A 117 6.78 3.79 -9.76
N LEU A 118 6.75 2.89 -8.77
CA LEU A 118 5.93 3.01 -7.57
C LEU A 118 6.45 4.08 -6.61
N GLU A 119 7.76 4.26 -6.51
CA GLU A 119 8.40 5.12 -5.52
C GLU A 119 8.61 6.56 -6.01
N GLU A 120 8.82 6.75 -7.31
CA GLU A 120 9.12 8.05 -7.91
C GLU A 120 8.08 9.15 -7.60
N PRO A 121 6.75 8.88 -7.63
CA PRO A 121 5.75 9.90 -7.33
C PRO A 121 5.53 10.12 -5.82
N TYR A 122 6.20 9.38 -4.95
CA TYR A 122 5.97 9.48 -3.50
C TYR A 122 6.57 10.78 -2.94
N GLU A 123 5.74 11.53 -2.23
CA GLU A 123 6.16 12.69 -1.45
C GLU A 123 6.02 12.41 0.06
N PRO A 124 7.06 12.69 0.87
CA PRO A 124 6.99 12.50 2.30
C PRO A 124 5.85 13.29 2.94
N HIS A 125 5.08 12.63 3.79
CA HIS A 125 4.03 13.26 4.59
C HIS A 125 4.61 13.79 5.91
N PRO A 126 4.05 14.88 6.47
CA PRO A 126 4.32 15.26 7.84
C PRO A 126 3.95 14.12 8.79
N VAL A 127 4.67 14.00 9.89
CA VAL A 127 4.26 13.08 10.96
C VAL A 127 2.97 13.62 11.57
N LEU A 128 1.89 12.86 11.39
CA LEU A 128 0.55 13.18 11.89
C LEU A 128 0.18 12.20 12.99
N GLY A 129 -0.51 12.69 14.01
CA GLY A 129 -1.08 11.80 15.05
C GLY A 129 -0.52 11.98 16.45
N PHE A 130 0.19 13.08 16.67
CA PHE A 130 0.63 13.46 18.02
C PHE A 130 0.17 14.87 18.32
#